data_11344c00349b7099a9fa0af33e92aee3
#
_entry.id   11344c00349b7099a9fa0af33e92aee3
#
_cell.length_a   1.000
_cell.length_b   1.000
_cell.length_c   1.000
_cell.angle_alpha   90.00
_cell.angle_beta   90.00
_cell.angle_gamma   90.00
#
_symmetry.space_group_name_H-M   'P 1'
#
loop_
_entity.id
_entity.type
_entity.pdbx_description
1 polymer ?
#
loop_
_entity_poly.entity_id
_entity_poly.type
_entity_poly.pdbx_seq_one_letter_code
_entity_poly.pdbx_strand_id
1 'polypeptide(L)' 'MNSYDKSLIEKLSIIEKLDDKEKQAFYSILDALVAKKKMKDTLSSAINLAS' A
#
# COMPACT_ATOMS: atom_id res chain seq x y z
N MET A 1 0.53 2.43 -19.22
CA MET A 1 0.13 1.07 -19.16
C MET A 1 -0.49 0.70 -17.84
N ASN A 2 -1.62 0.15 -17.90
CA ASN A 2 -2.31 -0.14 -16.74
C ASN A 2 -2.65 -1.53 -16.67
N SER A 3 -1.84 -2.26 -16.05
CA SER A 3 -2.21 -3.61 -15.83
C SER A 3 -2.66 -3.71 -14.42
N TYR A 4 -3.92 -3.77 -14.27
CA TYR A 4 -4.45 -4.10 -12.98
C TYR A 4 -4.20 -5.57 -12.74
N ASP A 5 -3.62 -5.85 -11.62
CA ASP A 5 -3.46 -7.22 -11.18
C ASP A 5 -4.85 -7.75 -10.81
N LYS A 6 -5.32 -8.68 -11.59
CA LYS A 6 -6.63 -9.27 -11.40
C LYS A 6 -6.78 -9.90 -10.01
N SER A 7 -5.72 -10.53 -9.55
CA SER A 7 -5.68 -11.13 -8.22
C SER A 7 -5.83 -10.08 -7.12
N LEU A 8 -5.21 -8.93 -7.30
CA LEU A 8 -5.32 -7.83 -6.35
C LEU A 8 -6.75 -7.30 -6.29
N ILE A 9 -7.37 -7.12 -7.45
CA ILE A 9 -8.75 -6.63 -7.52
C ILE A 9 -9.70 -7.60 -6.83
N GLU A 10 -9.52 -8.90 -7.04
CA GLU A 10 -10.34 -9.89 -6.37
C GLU A 10 -10.19 -9.83 -4.85
N LYS A 11 -8.94 -9.66 -4.38
CA LYS A 11 -8.68 -9.54 -2.95
C LYS A 11 -9.28 -8.28 -2.36
N LEU A 12 -9.22 -7.17 -3.07
CA LEU A 12 -9.84 -5.92 -2.62
C LEU A 12 -11.35 -6.07 -2.50
N SER A 13 -11.97 -6.79 -3.41
CA SER A 13 -13.41 -7.05 -3.34
C SER A 13 -13.77 -7.84 -2.10
N ILE A 14 -12.94 -8.78 -1.72
CA ILE A 14 -13.15 -9.57 -0.50
C ILE A 14 -12.96 -8.70 0.73
N ILE A 15 -11.94 -7.85 0.72
CA ILE A 15 -11.64 -6.95 1.83
C ILE A 15 -12.81 -6.00 2.10
N GLU A 16 -13.49 -5.55 1.07
CA GLU A 16 -14.64 -4.69 1.24
C GLU A 16 -15.79 -5.36 1.98
N LYS A 17 -15.81 -6.69 2.00
CA LYS A 17 -16.85 -7.45 2.67
C LYS A 17 -16.50 -7.83 4.11
N LEU A 18 -15.31 -7.46 4.56
CA LEU A 18 -14.90 -7.72 5.93
C LEU A 18 -15.69 -6.85 6.90
N ASP A 19 -15.74 -7.29 8.16
CA ASP A 19 -16.37 -6.45 9.18
C ASP A 19 -15.46 -5.26 9.51
N ASP A 20 -15.97 -4.34 10.31
CA ASP A 20 -15.25 -3.10 10.62
C ASP A 20 -13.93 -3.35 11.32
N LYS A 21 -13.90 -4.31 12.21
CA LYS A 21 -12.69 -4.64 12.94
C LYS A 21 -11.60 -5.17 12.03
N GLU A 22 -12.00 -6.04 11.12
CA GLU A 22 -11.07 -6.63 10.16
C GLU A 22 -10.57 -5.58 9.18
N LYS A 23 -11.45 -4.68 8.74
CA LYS A 23 -11.05 -3.57 7.88
C LYS A 23 -10.04 -2.66 8.56
N GLN A 24 -10.25 -2.38 9.85
CA GLN A 24 -9.32 -1.54 10.59
C GLN A 24 -7.94 -2.17 10.67
N ALA A 25 -7.89 -3.48 10.90
CA ALA A 25 -6.62 -4.21 10.92
C ALA A 25 -5.92 -4.12 9.56
N PHE A 26 -6.69 -4.30 8.50
CA PHE A 26 -6.15 -4.21 7.14
C PHE A 26 -5.59 -2.82 6.86
N TYR A 27 -6.36 -1.78 7.21
CA TYR A 27 -5.91 -0.40 6.99
C TYR A 27 -4.65 -0.08 7.78
N SER A 28 -4.53 -0.59 8.99
CA SER A 28 -3.32 -0.37 9.79
C SER A 28 -2.09 -0.96 9.10
N ILE A 29 -2.22 -2.17 8.56
CA ILE A 29 -1.13 -2.80 7.83
C ILE A 29 -0.80 -2.01 6.56
N LEU A 30 -1.83 -1.63 5.83
CA LEU A 30 -1.67 -0.89 4.59
C LEU A 30 -0.98 0.45 4.84
N ASP A 31 -1.40 1.16 5.89
CA ASP A 31 -0.81 2.44 6.24
C ASP A 31 0.68 2.30 6.57
N ALA A 32 1.04 1.25 7.28
CA ALA A 32 2.43 0.99 7.63
C ALA A 32 3.26 0.73 6.36
N LEU A 33 2.73 -0.04 5.44
CA LEU A 33 3.41 -0.32 4.17
C LEU A 33 3.56 0.93 3.31
N VAL A 34 2.50 1.74 3.25
CA VAL A 34 2.54 2.99 2.50
C VAL A 34 3.57 3.95 3.10
N ALA A 35 3.59 4.06 4.43
CA ALA A 35 4.55 4.92 5.10
C ALA A 35 5.98 4.48 4.84
N LYS A 36 6.21 3.18 4.87
CA LYS A 36 7.52 2.61 4.57
C LYS A 36 7.96 2.92 3.14
N LYS A 37 7.05 2.76 2.19
CA LYS A 37 7.33 3.03 0.79
C LYS A 37 7.65 4.50 0.57
N LYS A 38 6.89 5.40 1.17
CA LYS A 38 7.11 6.84 1.06
C LYS A 38 8.46 7.25 1.64
N MET A 39 8.80 6.70 2.79
CA MET A 39 10.07 6.97 3.43
C MET A 39 11.23 6.52 2.54
N LYS A 40 11.11 5.33 1.98
CA LYS A 40 12.13 4.76 1.10
C LYS A 40 12.30 5.62 -0.15
N ASP A 41 11.22 6.07 -0.75
CA ASP A 41 11.26 6.92 -1.93
C ASP A 41 11.88 8.28 -1.61
N THR A 42 11.57 8.83 -0.44
CA THR A 42 12.15 10.11 -0.01
C THR A 42 13.65 10.00 0.17
N LEU A 43 14.11 8.91 0.79
CA LEU A 43 15.53 8.68 0.97
C LEU A 43 16.26 8.52 -0.37
N SER A 44 15.66 7.78 -1.28
CA SER A 44 16.23 7.60 -2.62
C SER A 44 16.34 8.92 -3.35
N SER A 45 15.32 9.76 -3.26
CA SER A 45 15.33 11.07 -3.89
C SER A 45 16.40 11.97 -3.27
N ALA A 46 16.55 11.94 -1.97
CA ALA A 46 17.57 12.72 -1.28
C ALA A 46 18.98 12.29 -1.69
N ILE A 47 19.20 10.99 -1.82
CA ILE A 47 20.48 10.45 -2.25
C ILE A 47 20.78 10.87 -3.69
N ASN A 48 19.78 10.79 -4.56
CA ASN A 48 19.94 11.18 -5.95
C ASN A 48 20.27 12.67 -6.09
N LEU A 49 19.65 13.51 -5.27
CA LEU A 49 19.92 14.94 -5.28
C LEU A 49 21.31 15.24 -4.75
N ALA A 50 21.80 14.43 -3.85
CA ALA A 50 23.14 14.63 -3.28
C ALA A 50 24.23 14.16 -4.24
N SER A 51 23.89 13.37 -5.22
CA SER A 51 24.85 12.92 -6.21
C SER A 51 24.99 13.93 -7.32
#